data_19d7d1191b9c5bb39ee645944159583b
#
_entry.id   19d7d1191b9c5bb39ee645944159583b
#
_cell.length_a   1.000
_cell.length_b   1.000
_cell.length_c   1.000
_cell.angle_alpha   90.00
_cell.angle_beta   90.00
_cell.angle_gamma   90.00
#
_symmetry.space_group_name_H-M   'P 1'
#
loop_
_entity.id
_entity.type
_entity.pdbx_description
1 polymer ?
#
loop_
_entity_poly.entity_id
_entity_poly.type
_entity_poly.pdbx_seq_one_letter_code
_entity_poly.pdbx_strand_id
1 'polypeptide(L)'
;MKTKKYVEYMVEETKKILAIDSPSGYTAEVADYVMKAYQKLGYEPKLTTKGGVLVALGGKDKKNAVMLEAHIDTLGAMVAQIKSDGRLRVTPIGGMNANNAEAENCRIHTRFGKKVYEGTLQLANASIHVNGDYNDKKRTFDETEIVLDEKVHSSEDVEALGIMTGDIVCFDPRTTVTESGYIKSRFLDDKLSSAILMGYARYLKDEKVATKR
;
A
#
# COMPACT_ATOMS: atom_id res chain seq x y z
N MET A 1 -27.89 -9.02 -14.40
CA MET A 1 -27.71 -7.57 -14.60
C MET A 1 -26.36 -7.36 -15.29
N LYS A 2 -26.31 -6.56 -16.37
CA LYS A 2 -25.06 -6.27 -17.14
C LYS A 2 -23.93 -5.67 -16.30
N THR A 3 -24.25 -4.94 -15.26
CA THR A 3 -23.28 -4.26 -14.36
C THR A 3 -22.52 -5.20 -13.42
N LYS A 4 -23.06 -6.37 -13.08
CA LYS A 4 -22.45 -7.29 -12.11
C LYS A 4 -21.03 -7.68 -12.48
N LYS A 5 -20.76 -8.03 -13.74
CA LYS A 5 -19.41 -8.42 -14.20
C LYS A 5 -18.35 -7.32 -14.02
N TYR A 6 -18.75 -6.03 -14.08
CA TYR A 6 -17.84 -4.91 -13.88
C TYR A 6 -17.57 -4.69 -12.40
N VAL A 7 -18.59 -4.84 -11.55
CA VAL A 7 -18.41 -4.77 -10.09
C VAL A 7 -17.49 -5.89 -9.60
N GLU A 8 -17.70 -7.13 -10.07
CA GLU A 8 -16.81 -8.26 -9.76
C GLU A 8 -15.37 -7.98 -10.20
N TYR A 9 -15.18 -7.41 -11.39
CA TYR A 9 -13.85 -7.00 -11.85
C TYR A 9 -13.23 -5.93 -10.95
N MET A 10 -13.99 -4.88 -10.58
CA MET A 10 -13.53 -3.83 -9.66
C MET A 10 -13.10 -4.42 -8.31
N VAL A 11 -13.87 -5.35 -7.76
CA VAL A 11 -13.54 -6.03 -6.49
C VAL A 11 -12.25 -6.82 -6.62
N GLU A 12 -12.09 -7.59 -7.71
CA GLU A 12 -10.86 -8.38 -7.91
C GLU A 12 -9.63 -7.48 -8.14
N GLU A 13 -9.76 -6.39 -8.90
CA GLU A 13 -8.66 -5.43 -9.07
C GLU A 13 -8.34 -4.72 -7.74
N THR A 14 -9.35 -4.36 -6.94
CA THR A 14 -9.15 -3.80 -5.60
C THR A 14 -8.29 -4.73 -4.73
N LYS A 15 -8.62 -6.02 -4.67
CA LYS A 15 -7.84 -7.01 -3.91
C LYS A 15 -6.38 -7.07 -4.38
N LYS A 16 -6.16 -7.07 -5.70
CA LYS A 16 -4.82 -7.17 -6.29
C LYS A 16 -3.98 -5.94 -5.99
N ILE A 17 -4.52 -4.73 -6.21
CA ILE A 17 -3.74 -3.51 -5.95
C ILE A 17 -3.54 -3.24 -4.46
N LEU A 18 -4.46 -3.67 -3.58
CA LEU A 18 -4.27 -3.60 -2.14
C LEU A 18 -3.18 -4.56 -1.64
N ALA A 19 -2.96 -5.67 -2.33
CA ALA A 19 -1.90 -6.63 -2.00
C ALA A 19 -0.50 -6.17 -2.43
N ILE A 20 -0.39 -5.13 -3.26
CA ILE A 20 0.89 -4.56 -3.68
C ILE A 20 1.29 -3.46 -2.71
N ASP A 21 2.45 -3.60 -2.08
CA ASP A 21 3.01 -2.60 -1.18
C ASP A 21 3.38 -1.32 -1.94
N SER A 22 2.88 -0.18 -1.46
CA SER A 22 3.09 1.09 -2.17
C SER A 22 3.06 2.34 -1.28
N PRO A 23 3.81 2.40 -0.17
CA PRO A 23 3.94 3.67 0.53
C PRO A 23 4.41 4.81 -0.39
N SER A 24 4.03 6.06 -0.07
CA SER A 24 4.43 7.23 -0.86
C SER A 24 5.94 7.23 -1.12
N GLY A 25 6.32 7.35 -2.38
CA GLY A 25 7.71 7.21 -2.83
C GLY A 25 8.16 5.78 -3.19
N TYR A 26 7.36 4.76 -2.87
CA TYR A 26 7.63 3.36 -3.20
C TYR A 26 6.50 2.75 -4.05
N THR A 27 6.13 3.40 -5.16
CA THR A 27 4.94 3.11 -5.95
C THR A 27 5.20 2.47 -7.31
N ALA A 28 6.46 2.17 -7.64
CA ALA A 28 6.83 1.69 -8.97
C ALA A 28 6.12 0.38 -9.36
N GLU A 29 6.02 -0.57 -8.42
CA GLU A 29 5.41 -1.87 -8.68
C GLU A 29 3.90 -1.75 -8.91
N VAL A 30 3.18 -0.98 -8.08
CA VAL A 30 1.74 -0.79 -8.26
C VAL A 30 1.43 0.02 -9.52
N ALA A 31 2.28 1.00 -9.88
CA ALA A 31 2.14 1.75 -11.13
C ALA A 31 2.32 0.84 -12.35
N ASP A 32 3.32 -0.03 -12.34
CA ASP A 32 3.53 -1.04 -13.40
C ASP A 32 2.34 -1.99 -13.52
N TYR A 33 1.80 -2.45 -12.38
CA TYR A 33 0.58 -3.27 -12.36
C TYR A 33 -0.60 -2.55 -13.03
N VAL A 34 -0.87 -1.31 -12.64
CA VAL A 34 -1.96 -0.50 -13.19
C VAL A 34 -1.76 -0.25 -14.69
N MET A 35 -0.55 0.07 -15.12
CA MET A 35 -0.23 0.18 -16.55
C MET A 35 -0.56 -1.10 -17.31
N LYS A 36 -0.11 -2.25 -16.83
CA LYS A 36 -0.38 -3.56 -17.45
C LYS A 36 -1.88 -3.90 -17.46
N ALA A 37 -2.62 -3.51 -16.42
CA ALA A 37 -4.06 -3.72 -16.37
C ALA A 37 -4.78 -2.92 -17.47
N TYR A 38 -4.44 -1.65 -17.67
CA TYR A 38 -5.00 -0.85 -18.76
C TYR A 38 -4.56 -1.34 -20.14
N GLN A 39 -3.32 -1.78 -20.31
CA GLN A 39 -2.85 -2.39 -21.57
C GLN A 39 -3.65 -3.65 -21.94
N LYS A 40 -3.95 -4.52 -20.97
CA LYS A 40 -4.81 -5.70 -21.16
C LYS A 40 -6.23 -5.34 -21.61
N LEU A 41 -6.72 -4.18 -21.21
CA LEU A 41 -8.01 -3.64 -21.67
C LEU A 41 -7.92 -2.98 -23.06
N GLY A 42 -6.73 -2.94 -23.68
CA GLY A 42 -6.50 -2.35 -25.00
C GLY A 42 -6.40 -0.82 -24.98
N TYR A 43 -5.92 -0.24 -23.87
CA TYR A 43 -5.53 1.17 -23.78
C TYR A 43 -4.02 1.34 -23.89
N GLU A 44 -3.56 2.57 -24.13
CA GLU A 44 -2.15 2.96 -24.19
C GLU A 44 -1.80 3.86 -23.00
N PRO A 45 -1.59 3.30 -21.81
CA PRO A 45 -1.22 4.09 -20.63
C PRO A 45 0.18 4.67 -20.79
N LYS A 46 0.40 5.83 -20.17
CA LYS A 46 1.70 6.51 -20.12
C LYS A 46 2.11 6.76 -18.68
N LEU A 47 3.35 6.46 -18.36
CA LEU A 47 3.93 6.84 -17.07
C LEU A 47 4.34 8.32 -17.13
N THR A 48 3.90 9.10 -16.14
CA THR A 48 4.32 10.49 -16.01
C THR A 48 5.70 10.57 -15.35
N THR A 49 6.35 11.74 -15.41
CA THR A 49 7.66 11.97 -14.78
C THR A 49 7.65 11.72 -13.26
N LYS A 50 6.50 11.91 -12.61
CA LYS A 50 6.32 11.65 -11.17
C LYS A 50 5.81 10.24 -10.84
N GLY A 51 5.77 9.33 -11.82
CA GLY A 51 5.34 7.94 -11.62
C GLY A 51 3.82 7.73 -11.64
N GLY A 52 3.02 8.74 -11.96
CA GLY A 52 1.57 8.58 -12.14
C GLY A 52 1.26 7.91 -13.48
N VAL A 53 0.18 7.13 -13.52
CA VAL A 53 -0.29 6.46 -14.74
C VAL A 53 -1.40 7.29 -15.39
N LEU A 54 -1.16 7.79 -16.58
CA LEU A 54 -2.12 8.57 -17.38
C LEU A 54 -2.68 7.71 -18.49
N VAL A 55 -4.01 7.65 -18.62
CA VAL A 55 -4.72 6.85 -19.60
C VAL A 55 -5.78 7.69 -20.30
N ALA A 56 -5.73 7.75 -21.64
CA ALA A 56 -6.79 8.34 -22.45
C ALA A 56 -7.90 7.32 -22.67
N LEU A 57 -9.07 7.51 -22.03
CA LEU A 57 -10.21 6.60 -22.17
C LEU A 57 -11.04 6.82 -23.45
N GLY A 58 -10.75 7.89 -24.18
CA GLY A 58 -11.48 8.29 -25.38
C GLY A 58 -12.34 9.52 -25.13
N GLY A 59 -13.26 9.79 -26.04
CA GLY A 59 -14.15 10.95 -26.00
C GLY A 59 -14.16 11.71 -27.32
N LYS A 60 -15.31 12.33 -27.63
CA LYS A 60 -15.51 13.09 -28.89
C LYS A 60 -14.87 14.47 -28.81
N ASP A 61 -15.01 15.14 -27.64
CA ASP A 61 -14.47 16.48 -27.39
C ASP A 61 -13.13 16.38 -26.69
N LYS A 62 -12.06 16.40 -27.47
CA LYS A 62 -10.67 16.35 -26.93
C LYS A 62 -10.20 17.69 -26.35
N LYS A 63 -10.89 18.80 -26.62
CA LYS A 63 -10.51 20.11 -26.10
C LYS A 63 -11.01 20.37 -24.69
N ASN A 64 -12.16 19.76 -24.35
CA ASN A 64 -12.77 19.89 -23.02
C ASN A 64 -12.78 18.54 -22.31
N ALA A 65 -11.64 17.87 -22.26
CA ALA A 65 -11.50 16.58 -21.58
C ALA A 65 -11.77 16.72 -20.06
N VAL A 66 -12.40 15.71 -19.48
CA VAL A 66 -12.57 15.56 -18.03
C VAL A 66 -11.50 14.60 -17.53
N MET A 67 -10.76 14.99 -16.52
CA MET A 67 -9.81 14.12 -15.82
C MET A 67 -10.53 13.46 -14.64
N LEU A 68 -10.44 12.15 -14.56
CA LEU A 68 -10.78 11.36 -13.37
C LEU A 68 -9.47 10.92 -12.74
N GLU A 69 -9.32 11.13 -11.46
CA GLU A 69 -8.08 10.80 -10.75
C GLU A 69 -8.35 10.00 -9.48
N ALA A 70 -7.39 9.19 -9.12
CA ALA A 70 -7.32 8.46 -7.87
C ALA A 70 -5.84 8.15 -7.59
N HIS A 71 -5.44 8.10 -6.31
CA HIS A 71 -4.07 7.76 -5.98
C HIS A 71 -3.90 6.27 -5.64
N ILE A 72 -2.68 5.77 -5.86
CA ILE A 72 -2.30 4.36 -5.64
C ILE A 72 -1.25 4.19 -4.54
N ASP A 73 -0.75 5.29 -3.98
CA ASP A 73 0.14 5.23 -2.84
C ASP A 73 -0.63 5.02 -1.54
N THR A 74 0.06 4.48 -0.56
CA THR A 74 -0.48 4.16 0.76
C THR A 74 0.31 4.85 1.86
N LEU A 75 -0.26 4.86 3.04
CA LEU A 75 0.50 5.10 4.26
C LEU A 75 1.50 3.96 4.49
N GLY A 76 2.56 4.23 5.23
CA GLY A 76 3.57 3.26 5.61
C GLY A 76 4.53 3.85 6.62
N ALA A 77 5.73 3.29 6.68
CA ALA A 77 6.82 3.82 7.48
C ALA A 77 8.17 3.59 6.79
N MET A 78 9.22 4.12 7.38
CA MET A 78 10.60 3.96 6.93
C MET A 78 11.48 3.66 8.13
N VAL A 79 12.45 2.78 7.99
CA VAL A 79 13.45 2.49 9.02
C VAL A 79 14.23 3.76 9.33
N ALA A 80 14.09 4.24 10.56
CA ALA A 80 14.79 5.44 11.04
C ALA A 80 16.06 5.10 11.81
N GLN A 81 16.08 3.95 12.50
CA GLN A 81 17.20 3.50 13.29
C GLN A 81 17.17 1.99 13.49
N ILE A 82 18.32 1.34 13.43
CA ILE A 82 18.54 -0.02 13.91
C ILE A 82 19.06 0.11 15.35
N LYS A 83 18.38 -0.53 16.29
CA LYS A 83 18.76 -0.50 17.72
C LYS A 83 19.80 -1.56 18.02
N SER A 84 20.53 -1.37 19.11
CA SER A 84 21.58 -2.32 19.54
C SER A 84 21.06 -3.73 19.87
N ASP A 85 19.75 -3.87 20.13
CA ASP A 85 19.07 -5.14 20.38
C ASP A 85 18.46 -5.78 19.13
N GLY A 86 18.73 -5.24 17.94
CA GLY A 86 18.22 -5.73 16.65
C GLY A 86 16.80 -5.28 16.30
N ARG A 87 16.15 -4.46 17.13
CA ARG A 87 14.83 -3.91 16.84
C ARG A 87 14.95 -2.66 15.97
N LEU A 88 13.87 -2.32 15.24
CA LEU A 88 13.87 -1.17 14.33
C LEU A 88 12.97 -0.05 14.89
N ARG A 89 13.51 1.15 15.02
CA ARG A 89 12.69 2.36 15.09
C ARG A 89 12.32 2.80 13.70
N VAL A 90 11.08 3.28 13.55
CA VAL A 90 10.56 3.71 12.26
C VAL A 90 9.97 5.10 12.34
N THR A 91 9.95 5.81 11.21
CA THR A 91 9.27 7.08 11.05
C THR A 91 8.09 6.89 10.08
N PRO A 92 6.93 7.54 10.32
CA PRO A 92 5.77 7.37 9.45
C PRO A 92 6.01 7.97 8.06
N ILE A 93 5.42 7.34 7.05
CA ILE A 93 5.23 7.90 5.71
C ILE A 93 3.76 8.27 5.59
N GLY A 94 3.50 9.55 5.34
CA GLY A 94 2.15 10.11 5.36
C GLY A 94 1.57 10.22 6.78
N GLY A 95 0.25 10.31 6.89
CA GLY A 95 -0.48 10.47 8.16
C GLY A 95 -0.70 9.16 8.91
N MET A 96 0.25 8.22 8.88
CA MET A 96 0.13 6.95 9.62
C MET A 96 0.10 7.19 11.11
N ASN A 97 -0.86 6.62 11.80
CA ASN A 97 -0.98 6.68 13.25
C ASN A 97 -0.51 5.35 13.86
N ALA A 98 0.39 5.41 14.83
CA ALA A 98 0.93 4.22 15.49
C ALA A 98 -0.14 3.35 16.16
N ASN A 99 -1.23 3.96 16.69
CA ASN A 99 -2.37 3.21 17.22
C ASN A 99 -3.00 2.26 16.20
N ASN A 100 -2.98 2.63 14.92
CA ASN A 100 -3.56 1.81 13.86
C ASN A 100 -2.62 0.72 13.37
N ALA A 101 -1.36 0.75 13.81
CA ALA A 101 -0.31 -0.17 13.38
C ALA A 101 0.25 -1.02 14.53
N GLU A 102 -0.11 -0.72 15.78
CA GLU A 102 0.29 -1.55 16.93
C GLU A 102 -0.25 -2.98 16.76
N ALA A 103 0.60 -3.95 16.99
CA ALA A 103 0.36 -5.38 16.78
C ALA A 103 0.07 -5.78 15.32
N GLU A 104 0.38 -4.91 14.35
CA GLU A 104 0.22 -5.23 12.93
C GLU A 104 1.47 -5.87 12.36
N ASN A 105 1.28 -6.88 11.50
CA ASN A 105 2.34 -7.43 10.68
C ASN A 105 2.81 -6.38 9.66
N CYS A 106 4.10 -6.36 9.43
CA CYS A 106 4.70 -5.47 8.46
C CYS A 106 5.77 -6.18 7.63
N ARG A 107 6.07 -5.62 6.49
CA ARG A 107 7.13 -6.07 5.57
C ARG A 107 8.15 -4.96 5.42
N ILE A 108 9.41 -5.32 5.59
CA ILE A 108 10.56 -4.42 5.42
C ILE A 108 11.19 -4.72 4.06
N HIS A 109 11.11 -3.79 3.13
CA HIS A 109 11.68 -3.90 1.79
C HIS A 109 13.09 -3.31 1.78
N THR A 110 14.09 -4.17 1.63
CA THR A 110 15.50 -3.72 1.56
C THR A 110 15.77 -3.01 0.23
N ARG A 111 16.33 -1.78 0.31
CA ARG A 111 16.59 -0.91 -0.84
C ARG A 111 17.48 -1.55 -1.91
N PHE A 112 18.55 -2.20 -1.50
CA PHE A 112 19.54 -2.73 -2.43
C PHE A 112 19.50 -4.24 -2.60
N GLY A 113 19.11 -4.98 -1.56
CA GLY A 113 19.06 -6.44 -1.58
C GLY A 113 17.88 -7.05 -2.30
N LYS A 114 16.83 -6.25 -2.57
CA LYS A 114 15.52 -6.70 -3.08
C LYS A 114 14.94 -7.86 -2.27
N LYS A 115 15.26 -7.91 -0.98
CA LYS A 115 14.71 -8.86 -0.03
C LYS A 115 13.59 -8.20 0.75
N VAL A 116 12.66 -9.01 1.21
CA VAL A 116 11.56 -8.60 2.07
C VAL A 116 11.65 -9.43 3.34
N TYR A 117 11.64 -8.75 4.47
CA TYR A 117 11.59 -9.37 5.79
C TYR A 117 10.27 -9.05 6.46
N GLU A 118 9.80 -9.93 7.31
CA GLU A 118 8.57 -9.74 8.08
C GLU A 118 8.90 -9.33 9.51
N GLY A 119 7.93 -8.71 10.17
CA GLY A 119 8.01 -8.31 11.55
C GLY A 119 6.69 -7.75 12.05
N THR A 120 6.67 -7.35 13.31
CA THR A 120 5.49 -6.80 13.96
C THR A 120 5.83 -5.47 14.63
N LEU A 121 5.00 -4.44 14.40
CA LEU A 121 5.10 -3.19 15.13
C LEU A 121 4.45 -3.35 16.51
N GLN A 122 5.18 -2.99 17.57
CA GLN A 122 4.69 -3.06 18.95
C GLN A 122 5.24 -1.91 19.80
N LEU A 123 4.72 -1.73 21.00
CA LEU A 123 5.37 -0.86 21.99
C LEU A 123 6.80 -1.35 22.28
N ALA A 124 7.72 -0.43 22.47
CA ALA A 124 9.10 -0.76 22.83
C ALA A 124 9.18 -1.54 24.16
N ASN A 125 8.27 -1.25 25.10
CA ASN A 125 8.08 -2.02 26.32
C ASN A 125 6.67 -2.62 26.35
N ALA A 126 6.48 -3.72 25.62
CA ALA A 126 5.17 -4.30 25.32
C ALA A 126 4.58 -5.20 26.41
N SER A 127 5.34 -5.52 27.47
CA SER A 127 4.85 -6.46 28.50
C SER A 127 3.97 -5.77 29.53
N ILE A 128 2.68 -6.01 29.50
CA ILE A 128 1.73 -5.48 30.48
C ILE A 128 2.02 -5.93 31.93
N HIS A 129 2.68 -7.08 32.10
CA HIS A 129 2.95 -7.63 33.43
C HIS A 129 4.16 -6.97 34.13
N VAL A 130 5.06 -6.34 33.39
CA VAL A 130 6.29 -5.71 33.92
C VAL A 130 6.39 -4.24 33.61
N ASN A 131 5.54 -3.73 32.71
CA ASN A 131 5.47 -2.31 32.38
C ASN A 131 4.29 -1.65 33.08
N GLY A 132 4.54 -0.99 34.21
CA GLY A 132 3.51 -0.30 34.99
C GLY A 132 2.77 0.80 34.22
N ASP A 133 3.43 1.39 33.21
CA ASP A 133 2.87 2.50 32.41
C ASP A 133 2.19 2.01 31.11
N TYR A 134 2.08 0.70 30.90
CA TYR A 134 1.60 0.13 29.64
C TYR A 134 0.26 0.72 29.19
N ASN A 135 -0.70 0.88 30.10
CA ASN A 135 -2.04 1.35 29.76
C ASN A 135 -2.07 2.87 29.46
N ASP A 136 -1.20 3.65 30.09
CA ASP A 136 -1.17 5.11 29.99
C ASP A 136 -0.18 5.60 28.93
N LYS A 137 0.65 4.71 28.39
CA LYS A 137 1.65 5.04 27.40
C LYS A 137 1.00 5.46 26.08
N LYS A 138 1.34 6.64 25.59
CA LYS A 138 0.90 7.09 24.26
C LYS A 138 1.49 6.20 23.18
N ARG A 139 0.65 5.78 22.23
CA ARG A 139 1.07 5.02 21.06
C ARG A 139 1.56 6.00 19.99
N THR A 140 2.83 6.31 20.01
CA THR A 140 3.51 7.12 19.00
C THR A 140 4.61 6.30 18.34
N PHE A 141 5.10 6.74 17.19
CA PHE A 141 6.20 6.05 16.52
C PHE A 141 7.51 6.09 17.33
N ASP A 142 7.68 7.08 18.22
CA ASP A 142 8.82 7.14 19.13
C ASP A 142 8.77 6.10 20.25
N GLU A 143 7.57 5.65 20.59
CA GLU A 143 7.31 4.65 21.63
C GLU A 143 7.08 3.25 21.10
N THR A 144 7.12 3.08 19.77
CA THR A 144 6.94 1.80 19.11
C THR A 144 8.20 1.39 18.35
N GLU A 145 8.32 0.10 18.10
CA GLU A 145 9.43 -0.51 17.38
C GLU A 145 8.96 -1.73 16.61
N ILE A 146 9.71 -2.12 15.59
CA ILE A 146 9.47 -3.38 14.88
C ILE A 146 10.36 -4.44 15.48
N VAL A 147 9.76 -5.56 15.83
CA VAL A 147 10.43 -6.82 16.12
C VAL A 147 10.41 -7.62 14.82
N LEU A 148 11.60 -7.97 14.33
CA LEU A 148 11.74 -8.78 13.13
C LEU A 148 11.45 -10.25 13.43
N ASP A 149 10.85 -10.96 12.47
CA ASP A 149 10.63 -12.40 12.53
C ASP A 149 11.90 -13.18 12.09
N GLU A 150 13.06 -12.66 12.55
CA GLU A 150 14.39 -13.18 12.23
C GLU A 150 15.20 -13.40 13.53
N LYS A 151 16.21 -14.27 13.43
CA LYS A 151 17.12 -14.54 14.55
C LYS A 151 18.18 -13.45 14.64
N VAL A 152 17.80 -12.27 15.09
CA VAL A 152 18.68 -11.11 15.28
C VAL A 152 18.66 -10.67 16.74
N HIS A 153 19.81 -10.32 17.26
CA HIS A 153 20.01 -9.90 18.65
C HIS A 153 20.89 -8.65 18.78
N SER A 154 21.38 -8.14 17.65
CA SER A 154 22.24 -6.97 17.57
C SER A 154 21.97 -6.15 16.30
N SER A 155 22.49 -4.93 16.27
CA SER A 155 22.48 -4.10 15.05
C SER A 155 23.24 -4.77 13.90
N GLU A 156 24.34 -5.42 14.22
CA GLU A 156 25.19 -6.12 13.23
C GLU A 156 24.47 -7.28 12.57
N ASP A 157 23.65 -8.02 13.33
CA ASP A 157 22.83 -9.12 12.78
C ASP A 157 21.82 -8.57 11.76
N VAL A 158 21.17 -7.44 12.07
CA VAL A 158 20.19 -6.79 11.18
C VAL A 158 20.87 -6.23 9.92
N GLU A 159 22.01 -5.58 10.08
CA GLU A 159 22.81 -5.07 8.95
C GLU A 159 23.30 -6.20 8.04
N ALA A 160 23.63 -7.36 8.61
CA ALA A 160 23.99 -8.56 7.84
C ALA A 160 22.83 -9.10 6.98
N LEU A 161 21.58 -8.87 7.37
CA LEU A 161 20.41 -9.14 6.53
C LEU A 161 20.30 -8.18 5.34
N GLY A 162 21.01 -7.04 5.37
CA GLY A 162 20.97 -5.97 4.38
C GLY A 162 19.88 -4.94 4.66
N ILE A 163 19.29 -4.95 5.86
CA ILE A 163 18.38 -3.91 6.33
C ILE A 163 19.17 -2.68 6.73
N MET A 164 18.70 -1.50 6.33
CA MET A 164 19.34 -0.23 6.63
C MET A 164 18.34 0.89 6.87
N THR A 165 18.81 1.99 7.41
CA THR A 165 18.01 3.22 7.51
C THR A 165 17.56 3.68 6.12
N GLY A 166 16.28 4.08 6.03
CA GLY A 166 15.65 4.45 4.77
C GLY A 166 15.00 3.29 4.02
N ASP A 167 15.05 2.05 4.52
CA ASP A 167 14.28 0.94 4.00
C ASP A 167 12.79 1.14 4.28
N ILE A 168 11.95 0.72 3.34
CA ILE A 168 10.51 0.95 3.39
C ILE A 168 9.83 -0.12 4.22
N VAL A 169 8.89 0.32 5.06
CA VAL A 169 8.05 -0.54 5.88
C VAL A 169 6.59 -0.43 5.44
N CYS A 170 6.02 -1.57 5.09
CA CYS A 170 4.65 -1.70 4.61
C CYS A 170 3.84 -2.51 5.61
N PHE A 171 2.65 -2.01 5.99
CA PHE A 171 1.76 -2.70 6.92
C PHE A 171 0.74 -3.53 6.18
N ASP A 172 0.33 -4.63 6.81
CA ASP A 172 -0.63 -5.55 6.22
C ASP A 172 -1.98 -4.85 5.95
N PRO A 173 -2.51 -4.90 4.70
CA PRO A 173 -3.80 -4.28 4.38
C PRO A 173 -4.99 -5.02 5.01
N ARG A 174 -4.84 -6.30 5.37
CA ARG A 174 -5.89 -7.16 5.92
C ARG A 174 -7.17 -7.16 5.09
N THR A 175 -6.99 -7.25 3.78
CA THR A 175 -8.11 -7.17 2.83
C THR A 175 -9.03 -8.39 2.95
N THR A 176 -10.30 -8.15 3.22
CA THR A 176 -11.35 -9.16 3.20
C THR A 176 -12.58 -8.68 2.44
N VAL A 177 -13.26 -9.60 1.76
CA VAL A 177 -14.55 -9.36 1.12
C VAL A 177 -15.53 -10.34 1.75
N THR A 178 -16.59 -9.83 2.37
CA THR A 178 -17.60 -10.65 3.03
C THR A 178 -18.58 -11.23 2.01
N GLU A 179 -19.29 -12.29 2.37
CA GLU A 179 -20.37 -12.86 1.54
C GLU A 179 -21.49 -11.85 1.27
N SER A 180 -21.73 -10.92 2.19
CA SER A 180 -22.69 -9.82 2.03
C SER A 180 -22.19 -8.68 1.12
N GLY A 181 -20.93 -8.74 0.63
CA GLY A 181 -20.37 -7.81 -0.34
C GLY A 181 -19.62 -6.61 0.26
N TYR A 182 -19.37 -6.58 1.58
CA TYR A 182 -18.53 -5.54 2.16
C TYR A 182 -17.05 -5.80 1.90
N ILE A 183 -16.33 -4.75 1.51
CA ILE A 183 -14.86 -4.75 1.42
C ILE A 183 -14.31 -4.08 2.66
N LYS A 184 -13.46 -4.79 3.39
CA LYS A 184 -12.74 -4.27 4.55
C LYS A 184 -11.24 -4.39 4.30
N SER A 185 -10.53 -3.28 4.41
CA SER A 185 -9.08 -3.23 4.22
C SER A 185 -8.52 -1.94 4.81
N ARG A 186 -7.22 -1.89 5.08
CA ARG A 186 -6.47 -0.63 5.07
C ARG A 186 -6.35 -0.15 3.63
N PHE A 187 -6.07 1.14 3.46
CA PHE A 187 -5.69 1.72 2.17
C PHE A 187 -6.76 1.66 1.07
N LEU A 188 -8.04 1.55 1.45
CA LEU A 188 -9.15 1.75 0.51
C LEU A 188 -9.12 3.15 -0.10
N ASP A 189 -8.68 4.12 0.68
CA ASP A 189 -8.30 5.46 0.26
C ASP A 189 -6.85 5.42 -0.27
N ASP A 190 -6.60 5.52 -1.59
CA ASP A 190 -7.64 5.66 -2.62
C ASP A 190 -7.54 4.54 -3.69
N LYS A 191 -6.94 3.40 -3.33
CA LYS A 191 -6.81 2.23 -4.21
C LYS A 191 -8.17 1.71 -4.69
N LEU A 192 -9.23 1.84 -3.88
CA LEU A 192 -10.57 1.44 -4.29
C LEU A 192 -11.06 2.26 -5.49
N SER A 193 -10.90 3.59 -5.45
CA SER A 193 -11.26 4.45 -6.58
C SER A 193 -10.43 4.14 -7.81
N SER A 194 -9.14 3.82 -7.64
CA SER A 194 -8.28 3.38 -8.74
C SER A 194 -8.81 2.12 -9.42
N ALA A 195 -9.29 1.13 -8.65
CA ALA A 195 -9.92 -0.08 -9.19
C ALA A 195 -11.27 0.21 -9.85
N ILE A 196 -12.04 1.17 -9.32
CA ILE A 196 -13.29 1.64 -9.94
C ILE A 196 -12.99 2.27 -11.30
N LEU A 197 -11.95 3.09 -11.42
CA LEU A 197 -11.54 3.67 -12.71
C LEU A 197 -11.13 2.59 -13.72
N MET A 198 -10.44 1.54 -13.31
CA MET A 198 -10.12 0.39 -14.17
C MET A 198 -11.40 -0.34 -14.63
N GLY A 199 -12.35 -0.53 -13.72
CA GLY A 199 -13.64 -1.15 -14.06
C GLY A 199 -14.49 -0.29 -15.00
N TYR A 200 -14.45 1.03 -14.81
CA TYR A 200 -15.10 1.97 -15.73
C TYR A 200 -14.46 1.92 -17.12
N ALA A 201 -13.14 1.89 -17.21
CA ALA A 201 -12.43 1.75 -18.47
C ALA A 201 -12.81 0.44 -19.20
N ARG A 202 -12.89 -0.67 -18.44
CA ARG A 202 -13.38 -1.95 -18.97
C ARG A 202 -14.81 -1.85 -19.52
N TYR A 203 -15.70 -1.21 -18.76
CA TYR A 203 -17.08 -0.97 -19.19
C TYR A 203 -17.15 -0.20 -20.52
N LEU A 204 -16.38 0.88 -20.66
CA LEU A 204 -16.34 1.68 -21.89
C LEU A 204 -15.92 0.84 -23.10
N LYS A 205 -14.93 -0.03 -22.95
CA LYS A 205 -14.46 -0.93 -24.03
C LYS A 205 -15.46 -2.02 -24.38
N ASP A 206 -15.93 -2.76 -23.39
CA ASP A 206 -16.82 -3.90 -23.58
C ASP A 206 -18.15 -3.49 -24.23
N GLU A 207 -18.73 -2.39 -23.75
CA GLU A 207 -20.03 -1.90 -24.24
C GLU A 207 -19.90 -0.88 -25.38
N LYS A 208 -18.68 -0.62 -25.85
CA LYS A 208 -18.38 0.35 -26.95
C LYS A 208 -19.01 1.72 -26.70
N VAL A 209 -18.94 2.18 -25.47
CA VAL A 209 -19.56 3.47 -25.06
C VAL A 209 -18.72 4.63 -25.58
N ALA A 210 -19.34 5.47 -26.39
CA ALA A 210 -18.73 6.73 -26.83
C ALA A 210 -19.09 7.85 -25.84
N THR A 211 -18.10 8.32 -25.08
CA THR A 211 -18.28 9.47 -24.16
C THR A 211 -18.26 10.78 -24.95
N LYS A 212 -18.93 11.82 -24.38
CA LYS A 212 -18.86 13.17 -24.97
C LYS A 212 -17.48 13.81 -24.73
N ARG A 213 -16.90 13.54 -23.57
CA ARG A 213 -15.61 14.10 -23.12
C ARG A 213 -14.70 12.99 -22.68
#